data_7aaae0d38920675d6bf9ef6d9b529c1c
#
_entry.id   7aaae0d38920675d6bf9ef6d9b529c1c
#
_cell.length_a   1.000
_cell.length_b   1.000
_cell.length_c   1.000
_cell.angle_alpha   90.00
_cell.angle_beta   90.00
_cell.angle_gamma   90.00
#
_symmetry.space_group_name_H-M   'P 1'
#
loop_
_entity.id
_entity.type
_entity.pdbx_description
1 polymer ?
#
loop_
_entity_poly.entity_id
_entity_poly.type
_entity_poly.pdbx_seq_one_letter_code
_entity_poly.pdbx_strand_id
1 'polypeptide(L)'
;MNEPLPAGGFSSWLRDMRTALAGTAGMDVACGDCRGCCTSSYFIKIRPHEIETRRAVGEDCLQPAPNAPTGTMLMGYDQQGHCAMFRGGNCSIYQHRPDTCRTYDCRVFAAAGTTPGDEKPVISERVARWRFEYPADRDLEEQRAVRTAANFLRRYPVRFPGGRVPSRPSEIAVLAVKAYQVFMQAPGSDAETAAAVVNACRAFDQQGV
;
A
#
# COMPACT_ATOMS: atom_id res chain seq x y z
N MET A 1 5.47 16.26 -21.56
CA MET A 1 4.29 15.75 -20.80
C MET A 1 4.44 14.26 -20.72
N ASN A 2 4.44 13.69 -19.49
CA ASN A 2 4.60 12.24 -19.33
C ASN A 2 3.32 11.52 -19.76
N GLU A 3 3.43 10.55 -20.66
CA GLU A 3 2.30 9.77 -21.18
C GLU A 3 1.50 9.10 -20.04
N PRO A 4 0.15 9.09 -20.10
CA PRO A 4 -0.68 8.37 -19.15
C PRO A 4 -0.36 6.87 -19.13
N LEU A 5 -0.49 6.25 -17.95
CA LEU A 5 -0.24 4.83 -17.75
C LEU A 5 -1.56 4.12 -17.44
N PRO A 6 -1.89 3.03 -18.13
CA PRO A 6 -3.10 2.27 -17.84
C PRO A 6 -2.98 1.61 -16.47
N ALA A 7 -3.92 1.91 -15.56
CA ALA A 7 -4.01 1.29 -14.25
C ALA A 7 -4.93 0.06 -14.24
N GLY A 8 -5.65 -0.18 -15.34
CA GLY A 8 -6.68 -1.21 -15.49
C GLY A 8 -8.05 -0.79 -14.96
N GLY A 9 -9.02 -1.68 -15.05
CA GLY A 9 -10.37 -1.47 -14.51
C GLY A 9 -10.35 -1.35 -12.99
N PHE A 10 -11.05 -0.35 -12.44
CA PHE A 10 -10.95 -0.02 -11.01
C PHE A 10 -11.39 -1.16 -10.10
N SER A 11 -12.56 -1.75 -10.34
CA SER A 11 -13.11 -2.85 -9.52
C SER A 11 -12.21 -4.09 -9.54
N SER A 12 -11.62 -4.41 -10.69
CA SER A 12 -10.68 -5.52 -10.84
C SER A 12 -9.42 -5.26 -10.01
N TRP A 13 -8.82 -4.10 -10.17
CA TRP A 13 -7.67 -3.68 -9.39
C TRP A 13 -7.95 -3.70 -7.88
N LEU A 14 -9.12 -3.16 -7.46
CA LEU A 14 -9.51 -3.10 -6.05
C LEU A 14 -9.63 -4.48 -5.42
N ARG A 15 -10.24 -5.43 -6.14
CA ARG A 15 -10.33 -6.82 -5.72
C ARG A 15 -8.94 -7.44 -5.56
N ASP A 16 -8.06 -7.28 -6.57
CA ASP A 16 -6.73 -7.86 -6.57
C ASP A 16 -5.86 -7.25 -5.46
N MET A 17 -5.95 -5.92 -5.25
CA MET A 17 -5.28 -5.23 -4.16
C MET A 17 -5.75 -5.75 -2.79
N ARG A 18 -7.03 -5.98 -2.59
CA ARG A 18 -7.57 -6.56 -1.35
C ARG A 18 -7.08 -8.00 -1.13
N THR A 19 -7.04 -8.80 -2.19
CA THR A 19 -6.49 -10.18 -2.14
C THR A 19 -5.01 -10.17 -1.74
N ALA A 20 -4.23 -9.24 -2.30
CA ALA A 20 -2.82 -9.08 -1.94
C ALA A 20 -2.65 -8.61 -0.48
N LEU A 21 -3.47 -7.66 -0.01
CA LEU A 21 -3.44 -7.19 1.38
C LEU A 21 -3.86 -8.26 2.39
N ALA A 22 -4.72 -9.21 2.00
CA ALA A 22 -5.05 -10.38 2.79
C ALA A 22 -3.96 -11.46 2.79
N GLY A 23 -2.87 -11.28 2.04
CA GLY A 23 -1.71 -12.18 2.05
C GLY A 23 -1.88 -13.43 1.18
N THR A 24 -2.92 -13.51 0.35
CA THR A 24 -3.21 -14.68 -0.49
C THR A 24 -2.66 -14.58 -1.92
N ALA A 25 -2.17 -13.40 -2.34
CA ALA A 25 -1.56 -13.15 -3.65
C ALA A 25 -0.58 -11.98 -3.58
N GLY A 26 0.18 -11.75 -4.68
CA GLY A 26 0.93 -10.53 -4.92
C GLY A 26 0.17 -9.60 -5.88
N MET A 27 0.69 -8.37 -6.04
CA MET A 27 0.21 -7.43 -7.06
C MET A 27 1.01 -7.55 -8.35
N ASP A 28 0.32 -7.57 -9.48
CA ASP A 28 0.93 -7.38 -10.78
C ASP A 28 0.84 -5.90 -11.18
N VAL A 29 1.97 -5.21 -11.06
CA VAL A 29 2.08 -3.79 -11.40
C VAL A 29 2.94 -3.65 -12.64
N ALA A 30 2.39 -3.07 -13.71
CA ALA A 30 3.11 -2.80 -14.95
C ALA A 30 4.17 -1.70 -14.75
N CYS A 31 5.21 -2.01 -13.96
CA CYS A 31 6.27 -1.06 -13.61
C CYS A 31 7.16 -0.72 -14.79
N GLY A 32 7.33 -1.64 -15.76
CA GLY A 32 8.27 -1.46 -16.85
C GLY A 32 9.69 -1.21 -16.31
N ASP A 33 10.28 -0.09 -16.69
CA ASP A 33 11.59 0.38 -16.26
C ASP A 33 11.57 1.19 -14.95
N CYS A 34 10.41 1.41 -14.36
CA CYS A 34 10.28 2.15 -13.10
C CYS A 34 10.96 1.40 -11.94
N ARG A 35 11.79 2.11 -11.19
CA ARG A 35 12.49 1.62 -10.00
C ARG A 35 12.18 2.45 -8.75
N GLY A 36 11.12 3.26 -8.81
CA GLY A 36 10.78 4.22 -7.77
C GLY A 36 10.72 3.64 -6.36
N CYS A 37 10.11 2.48 -6.15
CA CYS A 37 10.06 1.85 -4.84
C CYS A 37 11.43 1.36 -4.32
N CYS A 38 12.37 1.04 -5.24
CA CYS A 38 13.74 0.64 -4.87
C CYS A 38 14.67 1.83 -4.61
N THR A 39 14.28 3.04 -4.99
CA THR A 39 15.10 4.26 -4.91
C THR A 39 14.46 5.38 -4.09
N SER A 40 13.52 5.04 -3.19
CA SER A 40 12.74 6.02 -2.42
C SER A 40 12.85 5.85 -0.91
N SER A 41 13.96 5.34 -0.41
CA SER A 41 14.27 5.25 1.03
C SER A 41 13.19 4.52 1.85
N TYR A 42 12.70 3.39 1.34
CA TYR A 42 11.78 2.56 2.08
C TYR A 42 12.50 1.56 2.99
N PHE A 43 12.04 1.47 4.24
CA PHE A 43 12.31 0.31 5.07
C PHE A 43 11.37 -0.83 4.66
N ILE A 44 11.97 -1.95 4.28
CA ILE A 44 11.22 -3.12 3.81
C ILE A 44 11.10 -4.12 4.95
N LYS A 45 9.87 -4.38 5.37
CA LYS A 45 9.56 -5.36 6.41
C LYS A 45 9.62 -6.77 5.82
N ILE A 46 10.32 -7.67 6.51
CA ILE A 46 10.45 -9.10 6.18
C ILE A 46 9.93 -9.89 7.38
N ARG A 47 8.91 -10.71 7.14
CA ARG A 47 8.24 -11.48 8.19
C ARG A 47 8.99 -12.74 8.56
N PRO A 48 8.75 -13.36 9.74
CA PRO A 48 9.47 -14.56 10.18
C PRO A 48 9.37 -15.74 9.22
N HIS A 49 8.25 -15.91 8.53
CA HIS A 49 8.02 -17.02 7.59
C HIS A 49 8.73 -16.86 6.23
N GLU A 50 9.26 -15.67 5.91
CA GLU A 50 9.93 -15.38 4.63
C GLU A 50 11.40 -15.86 4.66
N ILE A 51 11.61 -17.14 4.87
CA ILE A 51 12.94 -17.75 5.10
C ILE A 51 13.86 -17.58 3.89
N GLU A 52 13.36 -17.84 2.68
CA GLU A 52 14.15 -17.72 1.45
C GLU A 52 14.50 -16.25 1.14
N THR A 53 13.59 -15.33 1.42
CA THR A 53 13.86 -13.89 1.33
C THR A 53 14.98 -13.49 2.28
N ARG A 54 14.91 -13.91 3.55
CA ARG A 54 15.96 -13.60 4.54
C ARG A 54 17.33 -14.16 4.13
N ARG A 55 17.36 -15.39 3.63
CA ARG A 55 18.58 -16.01 3.11
C ARG A 55 19.16 -15.24 1.93
N ALA A 56 18.31 -14.80 0.99
CA ALA A 56 18.71 -14.05 -0.21
C ALA A 56 19.21 -12.62 0.12
N VAL A 57 18.63 -11.97 1.14
CA VAL A 57 19.05 -10.63 1.62
C VAL A 57 20.39 -10.70 2.36
N GLY A 58 20.58 -11.69 3.21
CA GLY A 58 21.73 -11.83 4.11
C GLY A 58 21.56 -11.05 5.42
N GLU A 59 22.09 -11.58 6.50
CA GLU A 59 21.91 -11.02 7.86
C GLU A 59 22.49 -9.60 8.00
N ASP A 60 23.58 -9.28 7.29
CA ASP A 60 24.25 -7.97 7.35
C ASP A 60 23.36 -6.80 6.85
N CYS A 61 22.34 -7.11 6.07
CA CYS A 61 21.38 -6.11 5.55
C CYS A 61 20.10 -6.03 6.39
N LEU A 62 20.00 -6.80 7.47
CA LEU A 62 18.81 -6.96 8.29
C LEU A 62 18.99 -6.41 9.70
N GLN A 63 17.96 -5.78 10.21
CA GLN A 63 17.86 -5.36 11.61
C GLN A 63 16.50 -5.73 12.19
N PRO A 64 16.39 -6.00 13.51
CA PRO A 64 15.08 -6.25 14.13
C PRO A 64 14.10 -5.09 13.91
N ALA A 65 12.87 -5.42 13.55
CA ALA A 65 11.82 -4.41 13.35
C ALA A 65 11.30 -3.92 14.71
N PRO A 66 11.38 -2.60 15.03
CA PRO A 66 10.84 -2.08 16.27
C PRO A 66 9.30 -2.20 16.28
N ASN A 67 8.74 -2.52 17.44
CA ASN A 67 7.28 -2.63 17.66
C ASN A 67 6.56 -3.58 16.66
N ALA A 68 7.24 -4.64 16.24
CA ALA A 68 6.70 -5.67 15.35
C ALA A 68 6.74 -7.05 16.04
N PRO A 69 5.98 -8.04 15.56
CA PRO A 69 6.07 -9.40 16.05
C PRO A 69 7.51 -9.94 16.06
N THR A 70 7.84 -10.74 17.07
CA THR A 70 9.17 -11.36 17.23
C THR A 70 9.64 -12.04 15.93
N GLY A 71 10.89 -11.82 15.56
CA GLY A 71 11.48 -12.36 14.34
C GLY A 71 11.18 -11.56 13.07
N THR A 72 10.38 -10.48 13.14
CA THR A 72 10.24 -9.55 12.02
C THR A 72 11.51 -8.73 11.86
N MET A 73 12.03 -8.65 10.64
CA MET A 73 13.23 -7.90 10.29
C MET A 73 12.90 -6.72 9.39
N LEU A 74 13.77 -5.72 9.38
CA LEU A 74 13.77 -4.61 8.42
C LEU A 74 15.03 -4.66 7.58
N MET A 75 14.86 -4.58 6.26
CA MET A 75 15.91 -4.23 5.32
C MET A 75 15.85 -2.73 5.06
N GLY A 76 16.98 -2.06 5.22
CA GLY A 76 17.11 -0.62 5.01
C GLY A 76 17.49 -0.23 3.58
N TYR A 77 18.08 0.96 3.49
CA TYR A 77 18.55 1.56 2.25
C TYR A 77 19.94 2.23 2.49
N ASP A 78 20.66 2.46 1.41
CA ASP A 78 21.97 3.11 1.43
C ASP A 78 21.87 4.66 1.58
N GLN A 79 23.00 5.34 1.55
CA GLN A 79 23.08 6.81 1.68
C GLN A 79 22.40 7.55 0.51
N GLN A 80 22.22 6.91 -0.64
CA GLN A 80 21.52 7.43 -1.79
C GLN A 80 20.00 7.15 -1.72
N GLY A 81 19.54 6.45 -0.69
CA GLY A 81 18.14 6.05 -0.52
C GLY A 81 17.75 4.81 -1.33
N HIS A 82 18.72 4.07 -1.86
CA HIS A 82 18.46 2.85 -2.61
C HIS A 82 18.35 1.65 -1.68
N CYS A 83 17.37 0.79 -1.97
CA CYS A 83 17.23 -0.51 -1.30
C CYS A 83 18.56 -1.28 -1.37
N ALA A 84 18.96 -1.93 -0.28
CA ALA A 84 20.20 -2.71 -0.20
C ALA A 84 20.32 -3.78 -1.30
N MET A 85 19.20 -4.24 -1.85
CA MET A 85 19.14 -5.23 -2.93
C MET A 85 19.06 -4.61 -4.33
N PHE A 86 19.11 -3.27 -4.44
CA PHE A 86 19.11 -2.58 -5.73
C PHE A 86 20.52 -2.51 -6.29
N ARG A 87 20.85 -3.36 -7.26
CA ARG A 87 22.20 -3.47 -7.85
C ARG A 87 22.10 -3.50 -9.38
N GLY A 88 22.97 -2.76 -10.05
CA GLY A 88 23.01 -2.71 -11.51
C GLY A 88 21.67 -2.28 -12.15
N GLY A 89 20.93 -1.38 -11.48
CA GLY A 89 19.64 -0.90 -11.97
C GLY A 89 18.44 -1.83 -11.73
N ASN A 90 18.63 -2.95 -11.04
CA ASN A 90 17.58 -3.96 -10.81
C ASN A 90 17.60 -4.52 -9.38
N CYS A 91 16.52 -5.20 -8.99
CA CYS A 91 16.47 -5.96 -7.77
C CYS A 91 17.27 -7.27 -7.92
N SER A 92 18.37 -7.42 -7.16
CA SER A 92 19.24 -8.61 -7.22
C SER A 92 18.58 -9.89 -6.69
N ILE A 93 17.50 -9.74 -5.90
CA ILE A 93 16.74 -10.85 -5.32
C ILE A 93 15.31 -10.92 -5.84
N TYR A 94 15.06 -10.52 -7.11
CA TYR A 94 13.70 -10.36 -7.63
C TYR A 94 12.79 -11.57 -7.41
N GLN A 95 13.32 -12.79 -7.55
CA GLN A 95 12.57 -14.04 -7.33
C GLN A 95 12.22 -14.26 -5.84
N HIS A 96 13.04 -13.73 -4.93
CA HIS A 96 12.90 -13.85 -3.49
C HIS A 96 12.50 -12.52 -2.85
N ARG A 97 11.80 -11.65 -3.61
CA ARG A 97 11.31 -10.37 -3.08
C ARG A 97 10.47 -10.57 -1.82
N PRO A 98 10.64 -9.72 -0.80
CA PRO A 98 9.75 -9.73 0.37
C PRO A 98 8.27 -9.58 -0.02
N ASP A 99 7.39 -10.16 0.79
CA ASP A 99 5.94 -9.97 0.64
C ASP A 99 5.55 -8.49 0.59
N THR A 100 6.22 -7.66 1.39
CA THR A 100 6.07 -6.20 1.35
C THR A 100 6.30 -5.63 -0.07
N CYS A 101 7.28 -6.14 -0.81
CA CYS A 101 7.55 -5.73 -2.19
C CYS A 101 6.55 -6.35 -3.18
N ARG A 102 6.09 -7.57 -2.91
CA ARG A 102 5.11 -8.26 -3.77
C ARG A 102 3.72 -7.64 -3.69
N THR A 103 3.36 -7.10 -2.52
CA THR A 103 2.05 -6.49 -2.27
C THR A 103 2.05 -4.97 -2.48
N TYR A 104 3.23 -4.36 -2.68
CA TYR A 104 3.31 -2.91 -2.92
C TYR A 104 2.80 -2.55 -4.31
N ASP A 105 1.80 -1.69 -4.34
CA ASP A 105 1.24 -1.14 -5.57
C ASP A 105 0.99 0.36 -5.43
N CYS A 106 1.76 1.17 -6.13
CA CYS A 106 1.64 2.63 -6.07
C CYS A 106 0.34 3.18 -6.69
N ARG A 107 -0.43 2.37 -7.42
CA ARG A 107 -1.77 2.75 -7.90
C ARG A 107 -2.73 3.03 -6.74
N VAL A 108 -2.46 2.49 -5.54
CA VAL A 108 -3.24 2.76 -4.33
C VAL A 108 -3.36 4.26 -4.01
N PHE A 109 -2.32 5.04 -4.31
CA PHE A 109 -2.36 6.49 -4.12
C PHE A 109 -3.32 7.16 -5.10
N ALA A 110 -3.27 6.79 -6.38
CA ALA A 110 -4.19 7.29 -7.40
C ALA A 110 -5.65 6.90 -7.09
N ALA A 111 -5.87 5.67 -6.61
CA ALA A 111 -7.17 5.16 -6.17
C ALA A 111 -7.74 5.98 -5.02
N ALA A 112 -6.92 6.26 -3.99
CA ALA A 112 -7.31 7.01 -2.80
C ALA A 112 -7.31 8.54 -3.00
N GLY A 113 -6.91 9.03 -4.18
CA GLY A 113 -6.82 10.47 -4.45
C GLY A 113 -5.76 11.17 -3.58
N THR A 114 -4.60 10.53 -3.37
CA THR A 114 -3.50 11.06 -2.57
C THR A 114 -2.16 10.90 -3.30
N THR A 115 -1.11 11.45 -2.73
CA THR A 115 0.28 11.31 -3.21
C THR A 115 1.13 10.62 -2.14
N PRO A 116 2.25 9.99 -2.51
CA PRO A 116 3.15 9.34 -1.54
C PRO A 116 3.92 10.32 -0.63
N GLY A 117 3.86 11.63 -0.91
CA GLY A 117 4.60 12.68 -0.20
C GLY A 117 5.75 13.26 -1.03
N ASP A 118 6.18 14.47 -0.68
CA ASP A 118 7.20 15.21 -1.44
C ASP A 118 8.58 14.56 -1.34
N GLU A 119 8.82 13.79 -0.28
CA GLU A 119 10.05 13.04 -0.09
C GLU A 119 10.19 11.83 -1.04
N LYS A 120 9.21 11.57 -1.89
CA LYS A 120 9.18 10.44 -2.83
C LYS A 120 8.86 10.87 -4.27
N PRO A 121 9.67 11.76 -4.87
CA PRO A 121 9.35 12.40 -6.14
C PRO A 121 9.16 11.39 -7.28
N VAL A 122 10.00 10.36 -7.38
CA VAL A 122 9.93 9.34 -8.45
C VAL A 122 8.60 8.58 -8.39
N ILE A 123 8.12 8.25 -7.18
CA ILE A 123 6.84 7.57 -7.02
C ILE A 123 5.70 8.54 -7.29
N SER A 124 5.81 9.80 -6.83
CA SER A 124 4.79 10.83 -7.06
C SER A 124 4.57 11.10 -8.56
N GLU A 125 5.64 11.19 -9.35
CA GLU A 125 5.57 11.30 -10.80
C GLU A 125 4.87 10.08 -11.44
N ARG A 126 5.20 8.89 -10.96
CA ARG A 126 4.55 7.66 -11.45
C ARG A 126 3.08 7.64 -11.12
N VAL A 127 2.71 7.99 -9.88
CA VAL A 127 1.32 8.05 -9.40
C VAL A 127 0.49 9.05 -10.21
N ALA A 128 1.06 10.21 -10.55
CA ALA A 128 0.39 11.23 -11.33
C ALA A 128 0.01 10.77 -12.76
N ARG A 129 0.66 9.74 -13.26
CA ARG A 129 0.42 9.19 -14.61
C ARG A 129 -0.64 8.09 -14.63
N TRP A 130 -0.93 7.40 -13.52
CA TRP A 130 -1.90 6.30 -13.49
C TRP A 130 -3.31 6.77 -13.84
N ARG A 131 -3.96 6.05 -14.77
CA ARG A 131 -5.36 6.27 -15.17
C ARG A 131 -6.11 4.95 -15.08
N PHE A 132 -7.09 4.91 -14.18
CA PHE A 132 -8.03 3.81 -14.09
C PHE A 132 -9.07 3.90 -15.20
N GLU A 133 -9.59 2.75 -15.60
CA GLU A 133 -10.74 2.58 -16.47
C GLU A 133 -11.98 2.26 -15.63
N TYR A 134 -13.14 2.67 -16.13
CA TYR A 134 -14.42 2.52 -15.43
C TYR A 134 -15.45 1.88 -16.38
N PRO A 135 -15.28 0.57 -16.72
CA PRO A 135 -16.16 -0.11 -17.66
C PRO A 135 -17.61 -0.27 -17.18
N ALA A 136 -17.86 -0.15 -15.87
CA ALA A 136 -19.19 -0.21 -15.27
C ALA A 136 -19.37 0.90 -14.21
N ASP A 137 -20.62 1.24 -13.90
CA ASP A 137 -20.96 2.25 -12.86
C ASP A 137 -20.36 1.89 -11.52
N ARG A 138 -20.31 0.60 -11.20
CA ARG A 138 -19.69 0.09 -9.99
C ARG A 138 -18.23 0.51 -9.82
N ASP A 139 -17.46 0.59 -10.89
CA ASP A 139 -16.06 1.04 -10.82
C ASP A 139 -15.94 2.46 -10.28
N LEU A 140 -16.83 3.35 -10.73
CA LEU A 140 -16.90 4.72 -10.25
C LEU A 140 -17.39 4.82 -8.80
N GLU A 141 -18.37 4.02 -8.44
CA GLU A 141 -18.91 3.96 -7.07
C GLU A 141 -17.84 3.49 -6.09
N GLU A 142 -17.15 2.41 -6.40
CA GLU A 142 -16.06 1.87 -5.57
C GLU A 142 -14.90 2.86 -5.46
N GLN A 143 -14.52 3.55 -6.55
CA GLN A 143 -13.49 4.57 -6.45
C GLN A 143 -13.91 5.74 -5.56
N ARG A 144 -15.14 6.21 -5.71
CA ARG A 144 -15.69 7.29 -4.84
C ARG A 144 -15.66 6.85 -3.37
N ALA A 145 -16.04 5.61 -3.09
CA ALA A 145 -16.02 5.05 -1.74
C ALA A 145 -14.59 5.00 -1.17
N VAL A 146 -13.59 4.53 -1.93
CA VAL A 146 -12.18 4.53 -1.51
C VAL A 146 -11.68 5.96 -1.22
N ARG A 147 -11.99 6.92 -2.09
CA ARG A 147 -11.61 8.33 -1.89
C ARG A 147 -12.30 8.94 -0.68
N THR A 148 -13.60 8.65 -0.50
CA THR A 148 -14.36 9.12 0.67
C THR A 148 -13.79 8.56 1.95
N ALA A 149 -13.44 7.27 1.99
CA ALA A 149 -12.78 6.63 3.11
C ALA A 149 -11.44 7.31 3.45
N ALA A 150 -10.58 7.56 2.46
CA ALA A 150 -9.30 8.23 2.65
C ALA A 150 -9.46 9.66 3.18
N ASN A 151 -10.45 10.39 2.67
CA ASN A 151 -10.76 11.76 3.15
C ASN A 151 -11.32 11.74 4.57
N PHE A 152 -12.19 10.80 4.90
CA PHE A 152 -12.75 10.64 6.24
C PHE A 152 -11.66 10.37 7.27
N LEU A 153 -10.74 9.44 6.99
CA LEU A 153 -9.61 9.13 7.86
C LEU A 153 -8.76 10.38 8.16
N ARG A 154 -8.48 11.22 7.15
CA ARG A 154 -7.67 12.44 7.32
C ARG A 154 -8.42 13.53 8.08
N ARG A 155 -9.72 13.65 7.86
CA ARG A 155 -10.54 14.74 8.42
C ARG A 155 -10.90 14.52 9.90
N TYR A 156 -11.07 13.26 10.31
CA TYR A 156 -11.59 12.92 11.63
C TYR A 156 -10.66 12.02 12.46
N PRO A 157 -9.35 12.28 12.54
CA PRO A 157 -8.42 11.40 13.25
C PRO A 157 -8.81 11.20 14.72
N VAL A 158 -9.38 12.21 15.36
CA VAL A 158 -9.82 12.17 16.78
C VAL A 158 -10.97 11.21 17.05
N ARG A 159 -11.67 10.73 16.03
CA ARG A 159 -12.75 9.75 16.14
C ARG A 159 -12.26 8.30 16.20
N PHE A 160 -10.98 8.08 15.94
CA PHE A 160 -10.38 6.75 15.93
C PHE A 160 -9.71 6.40 17.27
N PRO A 161 -9.45 5.12 17.57
CA PRO A 161 -8.80 4.70 18.81
C PRO A 161 -7.48 5.43 19.04
N GLY A 162 -7.30 5.97 20.25
CA GLY A 162 -6.14 6.79 20.60
C GLY A 162 -6.16 8.21 20.02
N GLY A 163 -7.28 8.64 19.40
CA GLY A 163 -7.46 9.99 18.86
C GLY A 163 -6.60 10.26 17.61
N ARG A 164 -6.16 9.23 16.90
CA ARG A 164 -5.26 9.35 15.76
C ARG A 164 -5.46 8.25 14.71
N VAL A 165 -5.06 8.56 13.49
CA VAL A 165 -4.86 7.60 12.40
C VAL A 165 -3.37 7.60 12.01
N PRO A 166 -2.91 6.61 11.24
CA PRO A 166 -1.57 6.66 10.67
C PRO A 166 -1.33 7.97 9.92
N SER A 167 -0.12 8.51 10.03
CA SER A 167 0.24 9.77 9.35
C SER A 167 0.73 9.56 7.91
N ARG A 168 1.22 8.34 7.58
CA ARG A 168 1.76 8.05 6.27
C ARG A 168 0.66 7.92 5.22
N PRO A 169 0.78 8.61 4.07
CA PRO A 169 -0.22 8.53 3.00
C PRO A 169 -0.51 7.10 2.51
N SER A 170 0.51 6.24 2.46
CA SER A 170 0.37 4.83 2.07
C SER A 170 -0.51 4.04 3.04
N GLU A 171 -0.36 4.27 4.35
CA GLU A 171 -1.15 3.59 5.37
C GLU A 171 -2.61 4.04 5.33
N ILE A 172 -2.86 5.34 5.14
CA ILE A 172 -4.22 5.88 4.94
C ILE A 172 -4.86 5.27 3.68
N ALA A 173 -4.13 5.21 2.56
CA ALA A 173 -4.65 4.64 1.33
C ALA A 173 -4.98 3.15 1.47
N VAL A 174 -4.13 2.38 2.17
CA VAL A 174 -4.40 0.97 2.49
C VAL A 174 -5.62 0.81 3.39
N LEU A 175 -5.75 1.60 4.45
CA LEU A 175 -6.94 1.58 5.31
C LEU A 175 -8.22 1.92 4.54
N ALA A 176 -8.15 2.89 3.62
CA ALA A 176 -9.27 3.24 2.77
C ALA A 176 -9.71 2.06 1.86
N VAL A 177 -8.75 1.33 1.29
CA VAL A 177 -9.02 0.10 0.51
C VAL A 177 -9.65 -0.99 1.38
N LYS A 178 -9.22 -1.16 2.63
CA LYS A 178 -9.81 -2.15 3.55
C LYS A 178 -11.25 -1.81 3.93
N ALA A 179 -11.54 -0.53 4.14
CA ALA A 179 -12.81 -0.06 4.72
C ALA A 179 -13.79 0.54 3.69
N TYR A 180 -13.49 0.58 2.39
CA TYR A 180 -14.29 1.29 1.38
C TYR A 180 -15.78 0.90 1.39
N GLN A 181 -16.09 -0.35 1.71
CA GLN A 181 -17.46 -0.86 1.74
C GLN A 181 -18.37 -0.11 2.73
N VAL A 182 -17.81 0.47 3.80
CA VAL A 182 -18.53 1.33 4.74
C VAL A 182 -19.09 2.57 4.01
N PHE A 183 -18.41 3.03 2.97
CA PHE A 183 -18.73 4.24 2.21
C PHE A 183 -19.51 3.95 0.90
N MET A 184 -19.78 2.68 0.61
CA MET A 184 -20.74 2.29 -0.44
C MET A 184 -22.19 2.46 0.00
N GLN A 185 -22.41 2.63 1.30
CA GLN A 185 -23.73 2.87 1.91
C GLN A 185 -23.79 4.32 2.40
N ALA A 186 -25.00 4.79 2.68
CA ALA A 186 -25.16 6.11 3.29
C ALA A 186 -24.50 6.12 4.68
N PRO A 187 -23.56 7.06 4.93
CA PRO A 187 -22.88 7.12 6.21
C PRO A 187 -23.84 7.54 7.33
N GLY A 188 -23.64 6.95 8.51
CA GLY A 188 -24.23 7.43 9.75
C GLY A 188 -23.54 8.69 10.27
N SER A 189 -23.64 8.94 11.57
CA SER A 189 -22.84 9.99 12.23
C SER A 189 -21.34 9.70 12.08
N ASP A 190 -20.50 10.75 12.26
CA ASP A 190 -19.03 10.58 12.18
C ASP A 190 -18.51 9.54 13.18
N ALA A 191 -19.12 9.42 14.36
CA ALA A 191 -18.73 8.45 15.37
C ALA A 191 -19.08 7.00 14.96
N GLU A 192 -20.28 6.79 14.45
CA GLU A 192 -20.72 5.47 13.93
C GLU A 192 -19.89 5.06 12.72
N THR A 193 -19.62 5.99 11.82
CA THR A 193 -18.77 5.75 10.63
C THR A 193 -17.35 5.37 11.05
N ALA A 194 -16.75 6.06 12.03
CA ALA A 194 -15.42 5.72 12.53
C ALA A 194 -15.39 4.32 13.18
N ALA A 195 -16.41 3.97 13.96
CA ALA A 195 -16.54 2.63 14.54
C ALA A 195 -16.68 1.54 13.47
N ALA A 196 -17.50 1.80 12.43
CA ALA A 196 -17.66 0.90 11.28
C ALA A 196 -16.35 0.68 10.51
N VAL A 197 -15.56 1.75 10.29
CA VAL A 197 -14.24 1.66 9.65
C VAL A 197 -13.28 0.80 10.47
N VAL A 198 -13.23 0.99 11.80
CA VAL A 198 -12.38 0.17 12.68
C VAL A 198 -12.77 -1.30 12.60
N ASN A 199 -14.07 -1.60 12.66
CA ASN A 199 -14.58 -2.96 12.59
C ASN A 199 -14.29 -3.60 11.22
N ALA A 200 -14.49 -2.86 10.12
CA ALA A 200 -14.19 -3.32 8.78
C ALA A 200 -12.70 -3.66 8.60
N CYS A 201 -11.79 -2.80 9.10
CA CYS A 201 -10.35 -3.07 9.05
C CYS A 201 -9.97 -4.30 9.88
N ARG A 202 -10.51 -4.45 11.09
CA ARG A 202 -10.26 -5.64 11.95
C ARG A 202 -10.77 -6.93 11.30
N ALA A 203 -11.99 -6.90 10.78
CA ALA A 203 -12.56 -8.07 10.09
C ALA A 203 -11.73 -8.44 8.85
N PHE A 204 -11.24 -7.44 8.11
CA PHE A 204 -10.35 -7.65 6.97
C PHE A 204 -9.05 -8.34 7.39
N ASP A 205 -8.40 -7.87 8.45
CA ASP A 205 -7.14 -8.42 8.93
C ASP A 205 -7.27 -9.85 9.49
N GLN A 206 -8.46 -10.24 9.95
CA GLN A 206 -8.76 -11.61 10.40
C GLN A 206 -8.99 -12.60 9.25
N GLN A 207 -9.30 -12.15 8.04
CA GLN A 207 -9.49 -13.02 6.87
C GLN A 207 -8.17 -13.50 6.25
N GLY A 208 -7.06 -12.87 6.59
CA GLY A 208 -5.72 -13.15 6.04
C GLY A 208 -4.81 -13.99 6.96
N VAL A 209 -5.38 -14.63 7.99
CA VAL A 209 -4.65 -15.50 8.95
C VAL A 209 -4.99 -16.96 8.72
#